data_577fe6e148d8c00aa842968fa4b3beef
#
_entry.id   577fe6e148d8c00aa842968fa4b3beef
#
_cell.length_a   1.000
_cell.length_b   1.000
_cell.length_c   1.000
_cell.angle_alpha   90.00
_cell.angle_beta   90.00
_cell.angle_gamma   90.00
#
_symmetry.space_group_name_H-M   'P 1'
#
loop_
_entity.id
_entity.type
_entity.pdbx_description
1 polymer ?
#
loop_
_entity_poly.entity_id
_entity_poly.type
_entity_poly.pdbx_seq_one_letter_code
_entity_poly.pdbx_strand_id
1 'polypeptide(L)'
;LPLGEDKGILVLSHTNNAVNEVKKKLRSECYQLLDAPHFIGTVQDFVDKFLAIPYYEQCFKQKVHVIDGMAYEQEVERYLNASFYRLTRGTKYLRNKKFEFASIRIRHSNGGVLEFTKGLDEKLLFKPVKKWIDEGIEQKMHDDIRADLVKMKKNILRKGILHYDDCYFLADTYIHKYPFVVQALRKRFKYVFIDETQDLKKYQLDLIDYIFDCDECCLQRVGDKNQTIFNRPDRT
;
A
#
# COMPACT_ATOMS: atom_id res chain seq x y z
N LEU A 1 2.33 21.10 -26.03
CA LEU A 1 2.45 22.12 -24.99
C LEU A 1 3.89 22.09 -24.47
N PRO A 2 4.63 23.21 -24.44
CA PRO A 2 6.00 23.20 -23.93
C PRO A 2 5.99 22.86 -22.44
N LEU A 3 6.58 21.72 -22.08
CA LEU A 3 6.95 21.42 -20.73
C LEU A 3 8.09 22.37 -20.35
N GLY A 4 7.97 23.10 -19.24
CA GLY A 4 9.12 23.80 -18.68
C GLY A 4 10.22 22.80 -18.35
N GLU A 5 11.49 23.20 -18.39
CA GLU A 5 12.66 22.32 -18.30
C GLU A 5 12.66 21.37 -17.09
N ASP A 6 11.96 21.75 -16.00
CA ASP A 6 11.90 20.95 -14.75
C ASP A 6 10.63 20.11 -14.60
N LYS A 7 9.74 20.07 -15.62
CA LYS A 7 8.43 19.37 -15.50
C LYS A 7 8.44 18.06 -16.24
N GLY A 8 8.03 17.02 -15.55
CA GLY A 8 7.96 15.66 -16.06
C GLY A 8 6.54 15.23 -16.44
N ILE A 9 6.51 14.13 -17.17
CA ILE A 9 5.32 13.33 -17.44
C ILE A 9 5.38 12.10 -16.53
N LEU A 10 4.25 11.76 -15.95
CA LEU A 10 4.05 10.54 -15.19
C LEU A 10 3.16 9.60 -15.98
N VAL A 11 3.64 8.39 -16.28
CA VAL A 11 2.84 7.34 -16.92
C VAL A 11 2.82 6.14 -16.00
N LEU A 12 1.63 5.76 -15.58
CA LEU A 12 1.40 4.65 -14.66
C LEU A 12 0.54 3.58 -15.31
N SER A 13 0.83 2.32 -15.04
CA SER A 13 -0.01 1.20 -15.42
C SER A 13 -0.10 0.18 -14.27
N HIS A 14 -1.01 -0.78 -14.39
CA HIS A 14 -1.15 -1.84 -13.39
C HIS A 14 -0.04 -2.88 -13.49
N THR A 15 0.44 -3.20 -14.70
CA THR A 15 1.35 -4.33 -14.94
C THR A 15 2.69 -3.92 -15.54
N ASN A 16 3.73 -4.68 -15.22
CA ASN A 16 5.05 -4.52 -15.82
C ASN A 16 5.05 -4.73 -17.35
N ASN A 17 4.18 -5.60 -17.87
CA ASN A 17 4.07 -5.84 -19.31
C ASN A 17 3.61 -4.58 -20.04
N ALA A 18 2.55 -3.93 -19.56
CA ALA A 18 2.06 -2.68 -20.14
C ALA A 18 3.12 -1.57 -20.05
N VAL A 19 3.79 -1.43 -18.90
CA VAL A 19 4.91 -0.49 -18.73
C VAL A 19 6.03 -0.75 -19.76
N ASN A 20 6.39 -2.02 -19.98
CA ASN A 20 7.45 -2.40 -20.91
C ASN A 20 7.06 -2.10 -22.37
N GLU A 21 5.80 -2.30 -22.75
CA GLU A 21 5.31 -1.94 -24.08
C GLU A 21 5.36 -0.42 -24.33
N VAL A 22 4.94 0.38 -23.37
CA VAL A 22 5.05 1.85 -23.43
C VAL A 22 6.52 2.26 -23.58
N LYS A 23 7.41 1.72 -22.73
CA LYS A 23 8.85 2.02 -22.80
C LYS A 23 9.46 1.60 -24.15
N LYS A 24 9.04 0.46 -24.71
CA LYS A 24 9.52 -0.01 -26.02
C LYS A 24 9.14 0.94 -27.14
N LYS A 25 7.89 1.43 -27.16
CA LYS A 25 7.42 2.42 -28.16
C LYS A 25 8.17 3.75 -28.00
N LEU A 26 8.33 4.23 -26.77
CA LEU A 26 9.01 5.50 -26.52
C LEU A 26 10.51 5.46 -26.87
N ARG A 27 11.18 4.31 -26.76
CA ARG A 27 12.59 4.18 -27.18
C ARG A 27 12.79 4.46 -28.66
N SER A 28 11.82 4.13 -29.50
CA SER A 28 11.91 4.36 -30.95
C SER A 28 11.49 5.77 -31.37
N GLU A 29 10.64 6.44 -30.59
CA GLU A 29 10.01 7.70 -30.99
C GLU A 29 10.48 8.90 -30.16
N CYS A 30 10.65 8.72 -28.84
CA CYS A 30 10.89 9.79 -27.88
C CYS A 30 11.66 9.30 -26.64
N TYR A 31 12.88 8.80 -26.84
CA TYR A 31 13.68 8.20 -25.76
C TYR A 31 13.89 9.14 -24.57
N GLN A 32 13.88 10.46 -24.77
CA GLN A 32 14.04 11.48 -23.72
C GLN A 32 12.98 11.36 -22.62
N LEU A 33 11.80 10.81 -22.93
CA LEU A 33 10.74 10.60 -21.93
C LEU A 33 11.02 9.44 -20.98
N LEU A 34 12.09 8.66 -21.21
CA LEU A 34 12.51 7.58 -20.31
C LEU A 34 13.39 8.06 -19.16
N ASP A 35 13.92 9.27 -19.28
CA ASP A 35 14.85 9.86 -18.30
C ASP A 35 14.15 10.88 -17.40
N ALA A 36 14.84 11.30 -16.35
CA ALA A 36 14.37 12.39 -15.49
C ALA A 36 14.15 13.67 -16.31
N PRO A 37 13.11 14.47 -16.00
CA PRO A 37 12.23 14.43 -14.85
C PRO A 37 11.03 13.48 -14.97
N HIS A 38 10.89 12.77 -16.09
CA HIS A 38 9.77 11.87 -16.37
C HIS A 38 9.82 10.60 -15.51
N PHE A 39 8.68 9.91 -15.41
CA PHE A 39 8.60 8.61 -14.80
C PHE A 39 7.57 7.74 -15.50
N ILE A 40 7.98 6.52 -15.87
CA ILE A 40 7.11 5.50 -16.47
C ILE A 40 7.30 4.22 -15.68
N GLY A 41 6.26 3.73 -15.04
CA GLY A 41 6.31 2.56 -14.18
C GLY A 41 4.93 2.07 -13.78
N THR A 42 4.91 1.06 -12.90
CA THR A 42 3.66 0.64 -12.29
C THR A 42 3.22 1.63 -11.20
N VAL A 43 1.93 1.57 -10.81
CA VAL A 43 1.46 2.34 -9.65
C VAL A 43 2.26 1.97 -8.40
N GLN A 44 2.60 0.67 -8.24
CA GLN A 44 3.44 0.22 -7.13
C GLN A 44 4.84 0.85 -7.18
N ASP A 45 5.50 0.86 -8.34
CA ASP A 45 6.83 1.47 -8.50
C ASP A 45 6.82 2.96 -8.13
N PHE A 46 5.75 3.68 -8.51
CA PHE A 46 5.57 5.08 -8.14
C PHE A 46 5.43 5.26 -6.63
N VAL A 47 4.55 4.47 -6.00
CA VAL A 47 4.33 4.50 -4.56
C VAL A 47 5.60 4.17 -3.80
N ASP A 48 6.31 3.13 -4.20
CA ASP A 48 7.55 2.71 -3.55
C ASP A 48 8.63 3.80 -3.66
N LYS A 49 8.87 4.29 -4.87
CA LYS A 49 9.97 5.22 -5.16
C LYS A 49 9.78 6.60 -4.55
N PHE A 50 8.57 7.15 -4.62
CA PHE A 50 8.34 8.56 -4.26
C PHE A 50 7.71 8.77 -2.89
N LEU A 51 7.12 7.72 -2.30
CA LEU A 51 6.36 7.86 -1.08
C LEU A 51 6.81 6.88 0.01
N ALA A 52 6.67 5.58 -0.22
CA ALA A 52 6.82 4.58 0.84
C ALA A 52 8.27 4.45 1.31
N ILE A 53 9.22 4.25 0.40
CA ILE A 53 10.64 4.09 0.74
C ILE A 53 11.20 5.36 1.40
N PRO A 54 11.01 6.58 0.83
CA PRO A 54 11.49 7.79 1.49
C PRO A 54 10.92 7.98 2.91
N TYR A 55 9.64 7.71 3.10
CA TYR A 55 9.02 7.83 4.42
C TYR A 55 9.50 6.74 5.39
N TYR A 56 9.64 5.51 4.92
CA TYR A 56 10.20 4.43 5.72
C TYR A 56 11.61 4.76 6.21
N GLU A 57 12.50 5.19 5.31
CA GLU A 57 13.87 5.56 5.64
C GLU A 57 13.93 6.76 6.61
N GLN A 58 13.03 7.72 6.47
CA GLN A 58 12.88 8.82 7.40
C GLN A 58 12.48 8.34 8.81
N CYS A 59 11.53 7.38 8.90
CA CYS A 59 11.02 6.91 10.17
C CYS A 59 11.95 5.94 10.89
N PHE A 60 12.54 5.01 10.15
CA PHE A 60 13.35 3.91 10.70
C PHE A 60 14.85 4.16 10.66
N LYS A 61 15.30 5.22 9.96
CA LYS A 61 16.73 5.57 9.78
C LYS A 61 17.56 4.42 9.19
N GLN A 62 16.96 3.62 8.35
CA GLN A 62 17.59 2.49 7.65
C GLN A 62 16.93 2.30 6.28
N LYS A 63 17.61 1.61 5.37
CA LYS A 63 17.07 1.27 4.06
C LYS A 63 16.03 0.15 4.14
N VAL A 64 15.08 0.17 3.22
CA VAL A 64 14.21 -0.98 2.98
C VAL A 64 15.08 -2.14 2.48
N HIS A 65 14.91 -3.32 3.07
CA HIS A 65 15.62 -4.52 2.68
C HIS A 65 14.92 -5.23 1.52
N VAL A 66 13.60 -5.43 1.65
CA VAL A 66 12.79 -6.09 0.62
C VAL A 66 11.32 -5.65 0.73
N ILE A 67 10.67 -5.50 -0.43
CA ILE A 67 9.23 -5.33 -0.58
C ILE A 67 8.71 -6.55 -1.32
N ASP A 68 8.20 -7.54 -0.57
CA ASP A 68 7.77 -8.81 -1.14
C ASP A 68 6.78 -9.52 -0.22
N GLY A 69 5.71 -10.08 -0.80
CA GLY A 69 4.66 -10.77 -0.06
C GLY A 69 5.15 -12.06 0.61
N MET A 70 5.93 -12.87 -0.10
CA MET A 70 6.45 -14.15 0.43
C MET A 70 7.46 -13.92 1.56
N ALA A 71 8.40 -12.99 1.38
CA ALA A 71 9.37 -12.65 2.41
C ALA A 71 8.67 -12.13 3.68
N TYR A 72 7.61 -11.32 3.50
CA TYR A 72 6.78 -10.85 4.59
C TYR A 72 6.07 -11.99 5.32
N GLU A 73 5.42 -12.91 4.60
CA GLU A 73 4.74 -14.08 5.18
C GLU A 73 5.70 -14.97 5.98
N GLN A 74 6.87 -15.27 5.41
CA GLN A 74 7.90 -16.04 6.10
C GLN A 74 8.36 -15.36 7.40
N GLU A 75 8.47 -14.04 7.39
CA GLU A 75 8.88 -13.29 8.58
C GLU A 75 7.78 -13.24 9.65
N VAL A 76 6.51 -13.15 9.24
CA VAL A 76 5.36 -13.31 10.17
C VAL A 76 5.43 -14.65 10.88
N GLU A 77 5.60 -15.74 10.15
CA GLU A 77 5.71 -17.09 10.73
C GLU A 77 6.93 -17.22 11.65
N ARG A 78 8.07 -16.69 11.22
CA ARG A 78 9.29 -16.67 12.04
C ARG A 78 9.07 -15.92 13.35
N TYR A 79 8.42 -14.75 13.29
CA TYR A 79 8.11 -13.96 14.49
C TYR A 79 7.18 -14.72 15.45
N LEU A 80 6.10 -15.30 14.94
CA LEU A 80 5.13 -16.04 15.74
C LEU A 80 5.76 -17.27 16.41
N ASN A 81 6.68 -17.96 15.71
CA ASN A 81 7.40 -19.09 16.26
C ASN A 81 8.37 -18.65 17.37
N ALA A 82 9.21 -17.67 17.09
CA ALA A 82 10.21 -17.17 18.05
C ALA A 82 9.59 -16.50 19.29
N SER A 83 8.42 -15.90 19.12
CA SER A 83 7.72 -15.17 20.19
C SER A 83 6.64 -15.99 20.89
N PHE A 84 6.48 -17.28 20.59
CA PHE A 84 5.34 -18.10 21.04
C PHE A 84 5.06 -18.00 22.54
N TYR A 85 6.08 -18.12 23.39
CA TYR A 85 5.89 -18.06 24.84
C TYR A 85 5.45 -16.68 25.34
N ARG A 86 5.78 -15.60 24.60
CA ARG A 86 5.45 -14.21 24.94
C ARG A 86 4.12 -13.74 24.36
N LEU A 87 3.53 -14.50 23.43
CA LEU A 87 2.23 -14.19 22.87
C LEU A 87 1.14 -14.27 23.93
N THR A 88 0.17 -13.38 23.84
CA THR A 88 -1.01 -13.39 24.71
C THR A 88 -1.87 -14.65 24.49
N ARG A 89 -2.77 -14.91 25.45
CA ARG A 89 -3.72 -16.04 25.37
C ARG A 89 -4.59 -15.95 24.10
N GLY A 90 -5.06 -14.74 23.75
CA GLY A 90 -5.88 -14.52 22.56
C GLY A 90 -5.13 -14.84 21.27
N THR A 91 -3.88 -14.36 21.13
CA THR A 91 -3.04 -14.62 19.95
C THR A 91 -2.70 -16.10 19.81
N LYS A 92 -2.37 -16.80 20.91
CA LYS A 92 -2.15 -18.25 20.93
C LYS A 92 -3.39 -19.01 20.47
N TYR A 93 -4.59 -18.59 20.94
CA TYR A 93 -5.84 -19.20 20.53
C TYR A 93 -6.07 -19.04 19.01
N LEU A 94 -5.90 -17.83 18.47
CA LEU A 94 -6.04 -17.59 17.02
C LEU A 94 -5.05 -18.44 16.22
N ARG A 95 -3.81 -18.54 16.68
CA ARG A 95 -2.78 -19.36 16.04
C ARG A 95 -3.19 -20.84 15.98
N ASN A 96 -3.69 -21.39 17.07
CA ASN A 96 -4.20 -22.76 17.12
C ASN A 96 -5.41 -22.98 16.19
N LYS A 97 -6.15 -21.91 15.86
CA LYS A 97 -7.25 -21.90 14.87
C LYS A 97 -6.76 -21.64 13.44
N LYS A 98 -5.45 -21.66 13.20
CA LYS A 98 -4.84 -21.39 11.88
C LYS A 98 -5.23 -20.04 11.31
N PHE A 99 -5.31 -19.01 12.15
CA PHE A 99 -5.62 -17.66 11.72
C PHE A 99 -4.49 -17.12 10.81
N GLU A 100 -4.87 -16.49 9.72
CA GLU A 100 -3.93 -15.96 8.70
C GLU A 100 -3.31 -14.63 9.13
N PHE A 101 -2.34 -14.67 10.05
CA PHE A 101 -1.67 -13.46 10.52
C PHE A 101 -0.97 -12.67 9.42
N ALA A 102 -0.49 -13.35 8.39
CA ALA A 102 0.18 -12.73 7.26
C ALA A 102 -0.77 -11.89 6.39
N SER A 103 -2.08 -12.13 6.46
CA SER A 103 -3.07 -11.32 5.74
C SER A 103 -3.39 -9.98 6.41
N ILE A 104 -2.90 -9.75 7.63
CA ILE A 104 -3.23 -8.55 8.39
C ILE A 104 -2.45 -7.34 7.86
N ARG A 105 -3.19 -6.25 7.66
CA ARG A 105 -2.65 -4.95 7.24
C ARG A 105 -3.03 -3.87 8.25
N ILE A 106 -2.40 -2.71 8.11
CA ILE A 106 -2.72 -1.51 8.87
C ILE A 106 -3.14 -0.43 7.88
N ARG A 107 -4.19 0.30 8.21
CA ARG A 107 -4.60 1.50 7.47
C ARG A 107 -5.04 2.60 8.44
N HIS A 108 -5.15 3.81 7.94
CA HIS A 108 -5.87 4.87 8.64
C HIS A 108 -7.38 4.76 8.37
N SER A 109 -8.19 4.86 9.42
CA SER A 109 -9.63 5.06 9.28
C SER A 109 -9.92 6.52 8.88
N ASN A 110 -11.17 6.80 8.48
CA ASN A 110 -11.62 8.16 8.11
C ASN A 110 -11.41 9.22 9.21
N GLY A 111 -11.10 8.82 10.44
CA GLY A 111 -10.75 9.71 11.55
C GLY A 111 -9.26 9.73 11.92
N GLY A 112 -8.38 9.18 11.07
CA GLY A 112 -6.94 9.11 11.32
C GLY A 112 -6.51 8.06 12.35
N VAL A 113 -7.43 7.25 12.86
CA VAL A 113 -7.14 6.19 13.82
C VAL A 113 -6.59 4.97 13.08
N LEU A 114 -5.56 4.34 13.64
CA LEU A 114 -4.99 3.11 13.09
C LEU A 114 -5.97 1.94 13.26
N GLU A 115 -6.32 1.33 12.14
CA GLU A 115 -7.15 0.13 12.09
C GLU A 115 -6.37 -1.05 11.53
N PHE A 116 -6.65 -2.24 12.06
CA PHE A 116 -6.23 -3.49 11.44
C PHE A 116 -7.28 -3.97 10.45
N THR A 117 -6.82 -4.42 9.29
CA THR A 117 -7.67 -4.95 8.21
C THR A 117 -7.16 -6.31 7.75
N LYS A 118 -8.02 -7.07 7.10
CA LYS A 118 -7.62 -8.25 6.32
C LYS A 118 -7.42 -7.79 4.88
N GLY A 119 -6.18 -7.79 4.39
CA GLY A 119 -5.85 -7.00 3.21
C GLY A 119 -6.07 -5.50 3.47
N LEU A 120 -6.12 -4.68 2.44
CA LEU A 120 -6.42 -3.23 2.60
C LEU A 120 -7.92 -2.92 2.53
N ASP A 121 -8.73 -3.81 2.02
CA ASP A 121 -10.13 -3.57 1.67
C ASP A 121 -11.12 -4.11 2.71
N GLU A 122 -10.75 -5.12 3.50
CA GLU A 122 -11.66 -5.78 4.43
C GLU A 122 -11.39 -5.39 5.88
N LYS A 123 -12.45 -5.03 6.61
CA LYS A 123 -12.35 -4.80 8.06
C LYS A 123 -11.98 -6.09 8.77
N LEU A 124 -10.96 -6.04 9.64
CA LEU A 124 -10.61 -7.18 10.47
C LEU A 124 -11.64 -7.37 11.58
N LEU A 125 -12.39 -8.44 11.46
CA LEU A 125 -13.35 -8.87 12.47
C LEU A 125 -12.85 -10.18 13.10
N PHE A 126 -12.67 -10.16 14.41
CA PHE A 126 -12.46 -11.40 15.15
C PHE A 126 -13.80 -12.09 15.35
N LYS A 127 -13.87 -13.39 15.00
CA LYS A 127 -15.09 -14.17 15.27
C LYS A 127 -15.34 -14.24 16.76
N PRO A 128 -16.60 -14.06 17.22
CA PRO A 128 -16.95 -14.20 18.62
C PRO A 128 -16.51 -15.55 19.17
N VAL A 129 -15.91 -15.56 20.35
CA VAL A 129 -15.50 -16.80 21.04
C VAL A 129 -16.40 -16.95 22.26
N LYS A 130 -17.38 -17.88 22.21
CA LYS A 130 -18.39 -18.07 23.25
C LYS A 130 -17.78 -18.10 24.65
N LYS A 131 -16.68 -18.86 24.84
CA LYS A 131 -15.99 -18.93 26.13
C LYS A 131 -15.52 -17.56 26.65
N TRP A 132 -15.05 -16.68 25.78
CA TRP A 132 -14.59 -15.34 26.19
C TRP A 132 -15.74 -14.41 26.54
N ILE A 133 -16.89 -14.59 25.83
CA ILE A 133 -18.12 -13.86 26.11
C ILE A 133 -18.66 -14.30 27.47
N ASP A 134 -18.76 -15.60 27.69
CA ASP A 134 -19.29 -16.18 28.94
C ASP A 134 -18.41 -15.79 30.14
N GLU A 135 -17.10 -15.66 29.96
CA GLU A 135 -16.14 -15.23 30.98
C GLU A 135 -16.06 -13.68 31.10
N GLY A 136 -16.73 -12.88 30.24
CA GLY A 136 -16.68 -11.43 30.23
C GLY A 136 -15.32 -10.83 29.86
N ILE A 137 -14.46 -11.57 29.15
CA ILE A 137 -13.09 -11.18 28.84
C ILE A 137 -12.85 -10.90 27.35
N GLU A 138 -13.89 -10.94 26.50
CA GLU A 138 -13.74 -10.84 25.05
C GLU A 138 -13.00 -9.58 24.63
N GLN A 139 -13.40 -8.42 25.15
CA GLN A 139 -12.75 -7.15 24.81
C GLN A 139 -11.26 -7.15 25.16
N LYS A 140 -10.91 -7.64 26.35
CA LYS A 140 -9.51 -7.78 26.79
C LYS A 140 -8.73 -8.68 25.85
N MET A 141 -9.30 -9.81 25.42
CA MET A 141 -8.64 -10.71 24.47
C MET A 141 -8.38 -10.04 23.14
N HIS A 142 -9.34 -9.24 22.63
CA HIS A 142 -9.16 -8.49 21.39
C HIS A 142 -8.08 -7.41 21.52
N ASP A 143 -8.02 -6.71 22.64
CA ASP A 143 -7.00 -5.67 22.87
C ASP A 143 -5.59 -6.29 23.00
N ASP A 144 -5.49 -7.41 23.67
CA ASP A 144 -4.26 -8.20 23.79
C ASP A 144 -3.77 -8.67 22.40
N ILE A 145 -4.67 -9.19 21.55
CA ILE A 145 -4.36 -9.60 20.19
C ILE A 145 -3.85 -8.39 19.39
N ARG A 146 -4.56 -7.26 19.44
CA ARG A 146 -4.14 -6.04 18.73
C ARG A 146 -2.75 -5.58 19.17
N ALA A 147 -2.46 -5.63 20.46
CA ALA A 147 -1.15 -5.29 20.99
C ALA A 147 -0.04 -6.20 20.45
N ASP A 148 -0.28 -7.51 20.37
CA ASP A 148 0.67 -8.46 19.78
C ASP A 148 0.85 -8.20 18.28
N LEU A 149 -0.22 -7.89 17.53
CA LEU A 149 -0.15 -7.55 16.12
C LEU A 149 0.70 -6.28 15.88
N VAL A 150 0.55 -5.25 16.71
CA VAL A 150 1.38 -4.04 16.65
C VAL A 150 2.84 -4.37 16.87
N LYS A 151 3.15 -5.20 17.87
CA LYS A 151 4.53 -5.63 18.17
C LYS A 151 5.12 -6.41 17.00
N MET A 152 4.37 -7.36 16.46
CA MET A 152 4.76 -8.14 15.30
C MET A 152 5.08 -7.23 14.10
N LYS A 153 4.15 -6.35 13.75
CA LYS A 153 4.31 -5.43 12.62
C LYS A 153 5.53 -4.53 12.78
N LYS A 154 5.69 -3.92 13.95
CA LYS A 154 6.86 -3.09 14.26
C LYS A 154 8.18 -3.86 14.16
N ASN A 155 8.19 -5.13 14.60
CA ASN A 155 9.39 -5.97 14.52
C ASN A 155 9.77 -6.25 13.04
N ILE A 156 8.78 -6.61 12.22
CA ILE A 156 8.99 -6.90 10.79
C ILE A 156 9.46 -5.66 10.05
N LEU A 157 8.79 -4.52 10.26
CA LEU A 157 9.19 -3.25 9.66
C LEU A 157 10.63 -2.84 10.07
N ARG A 158 11.02 -3.07 11.33
CA ARG A 158 12.40 -2.80 11.79
C ARG A 158 13.46 -3.67 11.12
N LYS A 159 13.08 -4.77 10.48
CA LYS A 159 13.96 -5.60 9.66
C LYS A 159 14.03 -5.14 8.19
N GLY A 160 13.32 -4.10 7.85
CA GLY A 160 13.27 -3.61 6.48
C GLY A 160 12.42 -4.45 5.53
N ILE A 161 11.56 -5.30 6.08
CA ILE A 161 10.71 -6.20 5.31
C ILE A 161 9.30 -5.60 5.25
N LEU A 162 8.80 -5.34 4.05
CA LEU A 162 7.48 -4.76 3.81
C LEU A 162 6.67 -5.69 2.91
N HIS A 163 5.37 -5.74 3.15
CA HIS A 163 4.42 -6.21 2.15
C HIS A 163 4.07 -5.06 1.21
N TYR A 164 3.66 -5.36 -0.03
CA TYR A 164 3.23 -4.34 -1.00
C TYR A 164 2.16 -3.38 -0.43
N ASP A 165 1.20 -3.91 0.31
CA ASP A 165 0.16 -3.11 0.96
C ASP A 165 0.70 -2.18 2.05
N ASP A 166 1.82 -2.52 2.70
CA ASP A 166 2.45 -1.63 3.70
C ASP A 166 2.97 -0.35 3.06
N CYS A 167 3.36 -0.42 1.78
CA CYS A 167 3.81 0.74 1.03
C CYS A 167 2.69 1.77 0.87
N TYR A 168 1.44 1.32 0.64
CA TYR A 168 0.29 2.23 0.58
C TYR A 168 -0.03 2.88 1.93
N PHE A 169 0.07 2.13 3.03
CA PHE A 169 -0.07 2.70 4.37
C PHE A 169 1.00 3.76 4.67
N LEU A 170 2.26 3.47 4.32
CA LEU A 170 3.35 4.43 4.49
C LEU A 170 3.17 5.66 3.60
N ALA A 171 2.75 5.46 2.34
CA ALA A 171 2.47 6.52 1.39
C ALA A 171 1.36 7.44 1.88
N ASP A 172 0.23 6.86 2.30
CA ASP A 172 -0.90 7.60 2.85
C ASP A 172 -0.49 8.42 4.08
N THR A 173 0.24 7.79 5.01
CA THR A 173 0.78 8.49 6.19
C THR A 173 1.71 9.64 5.78
N TYR A 174 2.56 9.43 4.78
CA TYR A 174 3.55 10.42 4.34
C TYR A 174 2.91 11.68 3.78
N ILE A 175 1.96 11.52 2.85
CA ILE A 175 1.32 12.65 2.17
C ILE A 175 0.43 13.47 3.12
N HIS A 176 -0.24 12.82 4.07
CA HIS A 176 -1.07 13.51 5.06
C HIS A 176 -0.23 14.22 6.13
N LYS A 177 0.88 13.62 6.54
CA LYS A 177 1.77 14.21 7.54
C LYS A 177 2.62 15.35 6.97
N TYR A 178 2.96 15.27 5.69
CA TYR A 178 3.85 16.22 5.01
C TYR A 178 3.24 16.73 3.69
N PRO A 179 2.31 17.69 3.72
CA PRO A 179 1.65 18.20 2.51
C PRO A 179 2.59 18.74 1.44
N PHE A 180 3.80 19.17 1.82
CA PHE A 180 4.82 19.63 0.86
C PHE A 180 5.26 18.52 -0.12
N VAL A 181 5.12 17.24 0.25
CA VAL A 181 5.43 16.10 -0.62
C VAL A 181 4.47 16.08 -1.80
N VAL A 182 3.18 16.28 -1.54
CA VAL A 182 2.15 16.39 -2.58
C VAL A 182 2.45 17.57 -3.51
N GLN A 183 2.79 18.73 -2.95
CA GLN A 183 3.16 19.92 -3.73
C GLN A 183 4.40 19.67 -4.61
N ALA A 184 5.42 18.98 -4.08
CA ALA A 184 6.62 18.64 -4.83
C ALA A 184 6.31 17.70 -6.02
N LEU A 185 5.44 16.71 -5.81
CA LEU A 185 5.00 15.79 -6.87
C LEU A 185 4.19 16.51 -7.96
N ARG A 186 3.28 17.43 -7.59
CA ARG A 186 2.51 18.27 -8.52
C ARG A 186 3.40 19.20 -9.33
N LYS A 187 4.42 19.78 -8.69
CA LYS A 187 5.41 20.61 -9.39
C LYS A 187 6.22 19.80 -10.40
N ARG A 188 6.59 18.56 -10.04
CA ARG A 188 7.37 17.69 -10.90
C ARG A 188 6.55 17.13 -12.06
N PHE A 189 5.33 16.62 -11.80
CA PHE A 189 4.51 15.91 -12.78
C PHE A 189 3.32 16.75 -13.22
N LYS A 190 3.47 17.43 -14.36
CA LYS A 190 2.41 18.27 -14.94
C LYS A 190 1.33 17.44 -15.64
N TYR A 191 1.74 16.36 -16.29
CA TYR A 191 0.86 15.44 -17.01
C TYR A 191 0.96 14.07 -16.38
N VAL A 192 -0.18 13.51 -16.03
CA VAL A 192 -0.30 12.21 -15.37
C VAL A 192 -1.24 11.35 -16.19
N PHE A 193 -0.73 10.24 -16.70
CA PHE A 193 -1.49 9.26 -17.48
C PHE A 193 -1.56 7.96 -16.67
N ILE A 194 -2.75 7.43 -16.50
CA ILE A 194 -2.98 6.14 -15.87
C ILE A 194 -3.64 5.24 -16.90
N ASP A 195 -2.95 4.16 -17.23
CA ASP A 195 -3.45 3.13 -18.14
C ASP A 195 -4.02 1.95 -17.37
N GLU A 196 -4.96 1.21 -17.98
CA GLU A 196 -5.65 0.06 -17.39
C GLU A 196 -6.30 0.38 -16.03
N THR A 197 -6.95 1.54 -15.93
CA THR A 197 -7.54 2.00 -14.65
C THR A 197 -8.59 1.05 -14.08
N GLN A 198 -9.23 0.23 -14.90
CA GLN A 198 -10.20 -0.78 -14.47
C GLN A 198 -9.58 -1.89 -13.61
N ASP A 199 -8.27 -2.12 -13.71
CA ASP A 199 -7.53 -3.14 -12.96
C ASP A 199 -6.95 -2.62 -11.64
N LEU A 200 -7.04 -1.31 -11.42
CA LEU A 200 -6.57 -0.71 -10.18
C LEU A 200 -7.60 -0.84 -9.07
N LYS A 201 -7.12 -1.13 -7.88
CA LYS A 201 -7.94 -1.14 -6.68
C LYS A 201 -8.30 0.28 -6.27
N LYS A 202 -9.44 0.41 -5.58
CA LYS A 202 -9.94 1.72 -5.14
C LYS A 202 -8.90 2.53 -4.36
N TYR A 203 -8.21 1.95 -3.41
CA TYR A 203 -7.20 2.65 -2.61
C TYR A 203 -6.00 3.14 -3.42
N GLN A 204 -5.68 2.49 -4.54
CA GLN A 204 -4.62 2.92 -5.46
C GLN A 204 -5.06 4.18 -6.21
N LEU A 205 -6.30 4.16 -6.72
CA LEU A 205 -6.90 5.32 -7.38
C LEU A 205 -7.07 6.49 -6.41
N ASP A 206 -7.62 6.24 -5.21
CA ASP A 206 -7.84 7.27 -4.19
C ASP A 206 -6.52 7.99 -3.84
N LEU A 207 -5.40 7.26 -3.73
CA LEU A 207 -4.08 7.83 -3.46
C LEU A 207 -3.60 8.73 -4.61
N ILE A 208 -3.73 8.28 -5.85
CA ILE A 208 -3.32 9.04 -7.04
C ILE A 208 -4.20 10.28 -7.20
N ASP A 209 -5.51 10.14 -7.00
CA ASP A 209 -6.47 11.24 -7.09
C ASP A 209 -6.19 12.31 -6.03
N TYR A 210 -5.93 11.90 -4.79
CA TYR A 210 -5.53 12.83 -3.73
C TYR A 210 -4.30 13.68 -4.11
N ILE A 211 -3.35 13.07 -4.81
CA ILE A 211 -2.13 13.77 -5.22
C ILE A 211 -2.36 14.64 -6.45
N PHE A 212 -3.03 14.16 -7.50
CA PHE A 212 -3.00 14.76 -8.83
C PHE A 212 -4.34 15.24 -9.37
N ASP A 213 -5.49 14.95 -8.74
CA ASP A 213 -6.78 15.48 -9.15
C ASP A 213 -6.96 16.91 -8.65
N CYS A 214 -6.35 17.85 -9.36
CA CYS A 214 -6.31 19.26 -9.03
C CYS A 214 -6.06 20.11 -10.29
N ASP A 215 -6.32 21.41 -10.22
CA ASP A 215 -6.14 22.35 -11.34
C ASP A 215 -4.68 22.51 -11.80
N GLU A 216 -3.72 22.15 -10.93
CA GLU A 216 -2.30 22.26 -11.25
C GLU A 216 -1.79 21.14 -12.17
N CYS A 217 -2.48 20.00 -12.23
CA CYS A 217 -2.09 18.80 -12.97
C CYS A 217 -3.12 18.42 -14.02
N CYS A 218 -2.67 17.86 -15.13
CA CYS A 218 -3.54 17.25 -16.13
C CYS A 218 -3.55 15.73 -15.88
N LEU A 219 -4.58 15.24 -15.19
CA LEU A 219 -4.76 13.82 -14.91
C LEU A 219 -5.67 13.19 -15.95
N GLN A 220 -5.14 12.23 -16.70
CA GLN A 220 -5.90 11.43 -17.67
C GLN A 220 -5.90 9.96 -17.30
N ARG A 221 -7.09 9.36 -17.25
CA ARG A 221 -7.31 7.94 -17.00
C ARG A 221 -7.76 7.27 -18.28
N VAL A 222 -7.11 6.17 -18.61
CA VAL A 222 -7.42 5.33 -19.76
C VAL A 222 -7.78 3.95 -19.23
N GLY A 223 -8.87 3.38 -19.71
CA GLY A 223 -9.33 2.06 -19.31
C GLY A 223 -10.66 1.71 -19.94
N ASP A 224 -10.95 0.43 -20.06
CA ASP A 224 -12.21 -0.10 -20.58
C ASP A 224 -13.10 -0.57 -19.43
N LYS A 225 -14.21 0.15 -19.20
CA LYS A 225 -15.20 -0.20 -18.17
C LYS A 225 -15.82 -1.59 -18.35
N ASN A 226 -15.79 -2.14 -19.56
CA ASN A 226 -16.34 -3.47 -19.85
C ASN A 226 -15.39 -4.62 -19.51
N GLN A 227 -14.09 -4.32 -19.27
CA GLN A 227 -13.05 -5.30 -18.93
C GLN A 227 -12.72 -5.32 -17.43
N THR A 228 -13.50 -4.65 -16.58
CA THR A 228 -13.26 -4.55 -15.14
C THR A 228 -13.23 -5.94 -14.49
N ILE A 229 -12.08 -6.35 -13.99
CA ILE A 229 -11.88 -7.66 -13.32
C ILE A 229 -12.35 -7.58 -11.85
N PHE A 230 -12.18 -6.43 -11.19
CA PHE A 230 -12.36 -6.27 -9.75
C PHE A 230 -13.66 -5.56 -9.32
N ASN A 231 -14.37 -4.90 -10.21
CA ASN A 231 -15.57 -4.13 -9.89
C ASN A 231 -16.82 -4.63 -10.64
N ARG A 232 -17.10 -5.94 -10.61
CA ARG A 232 -18.44 -6.40 -11.00
C ARG A 232 -19.39 -6.01 -9.87
N PRO A 233 -20.40 -5.14 -10.09
CA PRO A 233 -21.48 -5.00 -9.13
C PRO A 233 -22.12 -6.38 -8.97
N ASP A 234 -22.27 -6.82 -7.72
CA ASP A 234 -23.02 -8.02 -7.40
C ASP A 234 -24.36 -7.96 -8.14
N ARG A 235 -24.58 -8.94 -9.01
CA ARG A 235 -25.89 -9.11 -9.64
C ARG A 235 -26.82 -9.61 -8.53
N THR A 236 -27.54 -8.68 -7.91
CA THR A 236 -28.79 -9.00 -7.21
C THR A 236 -29.87 -9.38 -8.21
#